data_3f49365b16b027aea100b6d4a18f3ec8
#
_entry.id   3f49365b16b027aea100b6d4a18f3ec8
#
_cell.length_a   1.000
_cell.length_b   1.000
_cell.length_c   1.000
_cell.angle_alpha   90.00
_cell.angle_beta   90.00
_cell.angle_gamma   90.00
#
_symmetry.space_group_name_H-M   'P 1'
#
loop_
_entity.id
_entity.type
_entity.pdbx_description
1 polymer ?
#
loop_
_entity_poly.entity_id
_entity_poly.type
_entity_poly.pdbx_seq_one_letter_code
_entity_poly.pdbx_strand_id
1 'polypeptide(L)'
;MANNDEYKNIKTVYDKWKRILWQMDVTHCPELSSFSFLPVSVDTNSSFIWATPLWGETTQHVITHLLAYFAIMRTPDSTKTDNGPAYISKQFKQFLHSFSIKQITYIPYNPQTQDIIKQTYYTLKLQIKN
;
A
#
# COMPACT_ATOMS: atom_id res chain seq x y z
N MET A 1 19.66 -8.63 -33.86
CA MET A 1 18.26 -8.19 -33.78
C MET A 1 17.44 -9.24 -33.09
N ALA A 2 16.73 -8.85 -32.01
CA ALA A 2 15.87 -9.78 -31.29
C ALA A 2 14.74 -10.28 -32.18
N ASN A 3 14.40 -11.57 -32.08
CA ASN A 3 13.28 -12.13 -32.82
C ASN A 3 11.95 -11.71 -32.17
N ASN A 4 10.83 -11.96 -32.83
CA ASN A 4 9.52 -11.58 -32.35
C ASN A 4 9.17 -12.23 -30.99
N ASP A 5 9.68 -13.44 -30.73
CA ASP A 5 9.41 -14.17 -29.50
C ASP A 5 10.16 -13.55 -28.30
N GLU A 6 11.41 -13.14 -28.51
CA GLU A 6 12.18 -12.42 -27.50
C GLU A 6 11.55 -11.09 -27.15
N TYR A 7 11.08 -10.35 -28.17
CA TYR A 7 10.38 -9.09 -27.95
C TYR A 7 9.09 -9.29 -27.14
N LYS A 8 8.31 -10.32 -27.47
CA LYS A 8 7.09 -10.64 -26.73
C LYS A 8 7.38 -10.99 -25.26
N ASN A 9 8.46 -11.75 -25.01
CA ASN A 9 8.86 -12.11 -23.66
C ASN A 9 9.27 -10.87 -22.85
N ILE A 10 10.05 -9.97 -23.43
CA ILE A 10 10.46 -8.72 -22.80
C ILE A 10 9.22 -7.86 -22.51
N LYS A 11 8.31 -7.76 -23.46
CA LYS A 11 7.07 -6.99 -23.27
C LYS A 11 6.20 -7.59 -22.17
N THR A 12 6.08 -8.91 -22.10
CA THR A 12 5.31 -9.59 -21.05
C THR A 12 5.91 -9.31 -19.67
N VAL A 13 7.22 -9.38 -19.54
CA VAL A 13 7.91 -9.04 -18.29
C VAL A 13 7.68 -7.58 -17.94
N TYR A 14 7.83 -6.68 -18.91
CA TYR A 14 7.58 -5.25 -18.70
C TYR A 14 6.15 -4.97 -18.28
N ASP A 15 5.17 -5.58 -18.94
CA ASP A 15 3.75 -5.41 -18.61
C ASP A 15 3.44 -5.94 -17.20
N LYS A 16 4.06 -7.06 -16.82
CA LYS A 16 3.94 -7.62 -15.48
C LYS A 16 4.51 -6.67 -14.43
N TRP A 17 5.68 -6.08 -14.68
CA TRP A 17 6.29 -5.09 -13.80
C TRP A 17 5.47 -3.80 -13.71
N LYS A 18 4.80 -3.44 -14.80
CA LYS A 18 3.95 -2.26 -14.87
C LYS A 18 2.65 -2.40 -14.09
N ARG A 19 2.24 -3.64 -13.79
CA ARG A 19 1.02 -3.93 -13.02
C ARG A 19 1.32 -4.09 -11.55
N ILE A 20 2.04 -3.13 -10.97
CA ILE A 20 2.33 -3.14 -9.54
C ILE A 20 1.06 -2.77 -8.78
N LEU A 21 0.64 -3.66 -7.91
CA LEU A 21 -0.51 -3.46 -7.03
C LEU A 21 -0.04 -3.38 -5.59
N TRP A 22 -0.40 -2.31 -4.92
CA TRP A 22 -0.20 -2.16 -3.48
C TRP A 22 -1.50 -2.41 -2.74
N GLN A 23 -1.45 -3.16 -1.67
CA GLN A 23 -2.56 -3.32 -0.73
C GLN A 23 -2.30 -2.48 0.49
N MET A 24 -3.33 -1.79 0.98
CA MET A 24 -3.22 -0.86 2.09
C MET A 24 -4.30 -1.12 3.11
N ASP A 25 -3.94 -0.96 4.38
CA ASP A 25 -4.87 -0.96 5.50
C ASP A 25 -4.31 -0.10 6.62
N VAL A 26 -5.16 0.36 7.53
CA VAL A 26 -4.74 1.12 8.71
C VAL A 26 -5.01 0.28 9.95
N THR A 27 -3.98 0.08 10.74
CA THR A 27 -4.06 -0.64 12.00
C THR A 27 -3.92 0.32 13.17
N HIS A 28 -4.73 0.15 14.20
CA HIS A 28 -4.62 0.92 15.44
C HIS A 28 -3.65 0.21 16.37
N CYS A 29 -2.61 0.93 16.80
CA CYS A 29 -1.57 0.40 17.68
C CYS A 29 -1.41 1.32 18.91
N PRO A 30 -2.17 1.08 19.99
CA PRO A 30 -2.14 1.96 21.17
C PRO A 30 -0.76 2.07 21.82
N GLU A 31 0.09 1.07 21.66
CA GLU A 31 1.44 1.05 22.22
C GLU A 31 2.35 2.13 21.63
N LEU A 32 1.99 2.71 20.49
CA LEU A 32 2.72 3.81 19.88
C LEU A 32 2.36 5.18 20.47
N SER A 33 1.54 5.21 21.53
CA SER A 33 1.11 6.44 22.19
C SER A 33 0.34 7.35 21.23
N SER A 34 0.78 8.61 21.04
CA SER A 34 0.11 9.55 20.15
C SER A 34 0.18 9.16 18.66
N PHE A 35 1.14 8.32 18.26
CA PHE A 35 1.25 7.83 16.89
C PHE A 35 0.60 6.45 16.77
N SER A 36 -0.64 6.34 17.25
CA SER A 36 -1.32 5.06 17.40
C SER A 36 -1.94 4.50 16.12
N PHE A 37 -1.95 5.25 15.03
CA PHE A 37 -2.45 4.77 13.75
C PHE A 37 -1.29 4.37 12.86
N LEU A 38 -1.36 3.15 12.33
CA LEU A 38 -0.30 2.54 11.57
C LEU A 38 -0.84 2.11 10.20
N PRO A 39 -0.81 2.99 9.20
CA PRO A 39 -1.06 2.53 7.84
C PRO A 39 0.05 1.58 7.40
N VAL A 40 -0.36 0.47 6.83
CA VAL A 40 0.51 -0.58 6.33
C VAL A 40 0.22 -0.78 4.86
N SER A 41 1.25 -0.79 4.06
CA SER A 41 1.14 -1.09 2.63
C SER A 41 2.01 -2.27 2.27
N VAL A 42 1.54 -3.08 1.35
CA VAL A 42 2.25 -4.26 0.85
C VAL A 42 2.30 -4.18 -0.67
N ASP A 43 3.49 -4.28 -1.22
CA ASP A 43 3.66 -4.51 -2.64
C ASP A 43 3.40 -5.99 -2.92
N THR A 44 2.32 -6.30 -3.62
CA THR A 44 1.91 -7.68 -3.85
C THR A 44 2.86 -8.46 -4.76
N ASN A 45 3.70 -7.76 -5.52
CA ASN A 45 4.69 -8.41 -6.38
C ASN A 45 5.93 -8.86 -5.61
N SER A 46 6.49 -7.97 -4.80
CA SER A 46 7.74 -8.22 -4.08
C SER A 46 7.52 -8.70 -2.65
N SER A 47 6.30 -8.59 -2.15
CA SER A 47 5.95 -8.80 -0.73
C SER A 47 6.63 -7.78 0.20
N PHE A 48 7.18 -6.70 -0.33
CA PHE A 48 7.76 -5.65 0.48
C PHE A 48 6.66 -4.95 1.28
N ILE A 49 6.90 -4.78 2.56
CA ILE A 49 5.93 -4.21 3.50
C ILE A 49 6.54 -2.95 4.09
N TRP A 50 5.73 -1.89 4.19
CA TRP A 50 6.13 -0.70 4.94
C TRP A 50 4.97 -0.18 5.77
N ALA A 51 5.31 0.46 6.86
CA ALA A 51 4.34 1.03 7.77
C ALA A 51 4.84 2.40 8.24
N THR A 52 3.91 3.30 8.46
CA THR A 52 4.23 4.66 8.91
C THR A 52 3.42 4.96 10.16
N PRO A 53 4.06 5.17 11.32
CA PRO A 53 3.30 5.60 12.51
C PRO A 53 2.77 7.02 12.31
N LEU A 54 1.46 7.18 12.47
CA LEU A 54 0.79 8.46 12.31
C LEU A 54 -0.16 8.68 13.49
N TRP A 55 -0.51 9.94 13.72
CA TRP A 55 -1.42 10.30 14.82
C TRP A 55 -2.89 10.29 14.43
N GLY A 56 -3.22 9.94 13.19
CA GLY A 56 -4.59 9.86 12.72
C GLY A 56 -4.73 9.00 11.48
N GLU A 57 -5.97 8.78 11.07
CA GLU A 57 -6.31 7.95 9.92
C GLU A 57 -7.11 8.70 8.87
N THR A 58 -6.98 10.04 8.83
CA THR A 58 -7.64 10.86 7.81
C THR A 58 -7.01 10.65 6.43
N THR A 59 -7.66 11.14 5.40
CA THR A 59 -7.14 11.12 4.03
C THR A 59 -5.74 11.71 3.95
N GLN A 60 -5.50 12.84 4.64
CA GLN A 60 -4.19 13.49 4.63
C GLN A 60 -3.10 12.59 5.23
N HIS A 61 -3.42 11.86 6.30
CA HIS A 61 -2.47 10.93 6.91
C HIS A 61 -2.11 9.78 5.95
N VAL A 62 -3.11 9.24 5.26
CA VAL A 62 -2.88 8.17 4.29
C VAL A 62 -2.06 8.67 3.09
N ILE A 63 -2.32 9.88 2.62
CA ILE A 63 -1.54 10.50 1.55
C ILE A 63 -0.08 10.67 1.98
N THR A 64 0.16 11.12 3.21
CA THR A 64 1.51 11.26 3.76
C THR A 64 2.25 9.93 3.74
N HIS A 65 1.57 8.85 4.14
CA HIS A 65 2.13 7.51 4.10
C HIS A 65 2.55 7.09 2.68
N LEU A 66 1.69 7.33 1.69
CA LEU A 66 1.99 6.98 0.30
C LEU A 66 3.14 7.82 -0.28
N LEU A 67 3.12 9.13 -0.05
CA LEU A 67 4.14 10.03 -0.59
C LEU A 67 5.54 9.66 -0.11
N ALA A 68 5.68 9.22 1.14
CA ALA A 68 6.98 8.82 1.69
C ALA A 68 7.62 7.69 0.88
N TYR A 69 6.83 6.83 0.27
CA TYR A 69 7.35 5.67 -0.45
C TYR A 69 7.38 5.84 -1.96
N PHE A 70 6.68 6.82 -2.51
CA PHE A 70 6.76 7.10 -3.95
C PHE A 70 8.17 7.51 -4.37
N ALA A 71 8.92 8.16 -3.49
CA ALA A 71 10.29 8.56 -3.77
C ALA A 71 11.29 7.40 -3.69
N ILE A 72 10.99 6.39 -2.87
CA ILE A 72 11.86 5.22 -2.65
C ILE A 72 11.52 4.11 -3.63
N MET A 73 10.22 3.87 -3.80
CA MET A 73 9.68 2.89 -4.72
C MET A 73 8.89 3.65 -5.79
N ARG A 74 8.81 3.14 -7.00
CA ARG A 74 7.94 3.76 -8.02
C ARG A 74 6.51 3.85 -7.50
N THR A 75 5.74 4.78 -8.07
CA THR A 75 4.29 4.78 -7.86
C THR A 75 3.71 3.46 -8.40
N PRO A 76 2.75 2.85 -7.69
CA PRO A 76 2.10 1.65 -8.20
C PRO A 76 1.15 1.99 -9.34
N ASP A 77 0.77 0.99 -10.12
CA ASP A 77 -0.28 1.14 -11.13
C ASP A 77 -1.66 1.15 -10.48
N SER A 78 -1.79 0.44 -9.36
CA SER A 78 -3.05 0.32 -8.64
C SER A 78 -2.81 0.24 -7.14
N THR A 79 -3.76 0.75 -6.37
CA THR A 79 -3.83 0.51 -4.92
C THR A 79 -5.15 -0.17 -4.60
N LYS A 80 -5.09 -1.15 -3.73
CA LYS A 80 -6.26 -1.87 -3.24
C LYS A 80 -6.54 -1.44 -1.80
N THR A 81 -7.70 -0.88 -1.58
CA THR A 81 -8.11 -0.34 -0.27
C THR A 81 -9.50 -0.85 0.09
N ASP A 82 -9.84 -0.79 1.37
CA ASP A 82 -11.23 -0.96 1.77
C ASP A 82 -12.04 0.31 1.46
N ASN A 83 -13.30 0.35 1.90
CA ASN A 83 -14.21 1.48 1.71
C ASN A 83 -14.23 2.42 2.91
N GLY A 84 -13.16 2.46 3.69
CA GLY A 84 -13.05 3.38 4.81
C GLY A 84 -13.13 4.85 4.38
N PRO A 85 -13.57 5.75 5.28
CA PRO A 85 -13.79 7.15 4.95
C PRO A 85 -12.58 7.84 4.30
N ALA A 86 -11.37 7.52 4.76
CA ALA A 86 -10.15 8.11 4.20
C ALA A 86 -9.93 7.72 2.74
N TYR A 87 -10.33 6.50 2.37
CA TYR A 87 -10.08 5.94 1.04
C TYR A 87 -11.15 6.29 0.02
N ILE A 88 -12.39 6.58 0.45
CA ILE A 88 -13.49 6.94 -0.45
C ILE A 88 -13.64 8.45 -0.64
N SER A 89 -12.83 9.24 0.06
CA SER A 89 -12.90 10.69 -0.03
C SER A 89 -12.55 11.19 -1.43
N LYS A 90 -13.14 12.32 -1.80
CA LYS A 90 -12.83 12.97 -3.06
C LYS A 90 -11.35 13.37 -3.12
N GLN A 91 -10.79 13.84 -2.01
CA GLN A 91 -9.39 14.23 -1.92
C GLN A 91 -8.46 13.06 -2.23
N PHE A 92 -8.74 11.87 -1.71
CA PHE A 92 -7.93 10.68 -1.96
C PHE A 92 -8.01 10.25 -3.43
N LYS A 93 -9.21 10.26 -3.99
CA LYS A 93 -9.42 9.94 -5.41
C LYS A 93 -8.69 10.90 -6.33
N GLN A 94 -8.73 12.18 -6.04
CA GLN A 94 -8.00 13.20 -6.81
C GLN A 94 -6.49 13.01 -6.69
N PHE A 95 -6.00 12.68 -5.50
CA PHE A 95 -4.59 12.40 -5.27
C PHE A 95 -4.11 11.21 -6.13
N LEU A 96 -4.82 10.10 -6.09
CA LEU A 96 -4.47 8.93 -6.90
C LEU A 96 -4.54 9.24 -8.39
N HIS A 97 -5.56 9.97 -8.81
CA HIS A 97 -5.72 10.35 -10.21
C HIS A 97 -4.54 11.19 -10.70
N SER A 98 -4.03 12.11 -9.87
CA SER A 98 -2.90 12.96 -10.23
C SER A 98 -1.61 12.19 -10.46
N PHE A 99 -1.49 11.00 -9.88
CA PHE A 99 -0.36 10.09 -10.09
C PHE A 99 -0.67 8.95 -11.06
N SER A 100 -1.83 8.99 -11.71
CA SER A 100 -2.30 7.93 -12.63
C SER A 100 -2.38 6.56 -11.95
N ILE A 101 -2.78 6.54 -10.68
CA ILE A 101 -2.94 5.31 -9.90
C ILE A 101 -4.41 4.93 -9.87
N LYS A 102 -4.70 3.69 -10.27
CA LYS A 102 -6.06 3.15 -10.22
C LYS A 102 -6.39 2.70 -8.80
N GLN A 103 -7.57 3.06 -8.30
CA GLN A 103 -8.06 2.58 -7.02
C GLN A 103 -8.97 1.37 -7.22
N ILE A 104 -8.66 0.29 -6.49
CA ILE A 104 -9.48 -0.91 -6.42
C ILE A 104 -9.98 -1.02 -4.98
N THR A 105 -11.29 -1.13 -4.80
CA THR A 105 -11.85 -1.34 -3.47
C THR A 105 -12.18 -2.82 -3.28
N TYR A 106 -12.08 -3.30 -2.04
CA TYR A 106 -12.36 -4.68 -1.72
C TYR A 106 -13.21 -4.78 -0.46
N ILE A 107 -13.81 -5.95 -0.29
CA ILE A 107 -14.50 -6.25 0.96
C ILE A 107 -13.45 -6.31 2.08
N PRO A 108 -13.70 -5.69 3.25
CA PRO A 108 -12.70 -5.53 4.32
C PRO A 108 -12.07 -6.83 4.83
N TYR A 109 -12.64 -7.98 4.52
CA TYR A 109 -12.15 -9.27 4.97
C TYR A 109 -11.39 -9.99 3.86
N ASN A 110 -10.06 -9.89 3.88
CA ASN A 110 -9.16 -10.68 3.03
C ASN A 110 -8.17 -11.40 3.94
N PRO A 111 -8.27 -12.73 4.11
CA PRO A 111 -7.43 -13.47 5.04
C PRO A 111 -5.94 -13.31 4.79
N GLN A 112 -5.51 -13.33 3.53
CA GLN A 112 -4.08 -13.23 3.21
C GLN A 112 -3.51 -11.87 3.59
N THR A 113 -4.17 -10.79 3.22
CA THR A 113 -3.73 -9.44 3.55
C THR A 113 -3.76 -9.20 5.05
N GLN A 114 -4.82 -9.68 5.72
CA GLN A 114 -4.93 -9.52 7.16
C GLN A 114 -3.85 -10.27 7.92
N ASP A 115 -3.46 -11.45 7.45
CA ASP A 115 -2.39 -12.23 8.08
C ASP A 115 -1.06 -11.49 7.99
N ILE A 116 -0.73 -10.90 6.83
CA ILE A 116 0.48 -10.12 6.65
C ILE A 116 0.48 -8.90 7.56
N ILE A 117 -0.64 -8.17 7.62
CA ILE A 117 -0.78 -6.98 8.46
C ILE A 117 -0.67 -7.34 9.93
N LYS A 118 -1.33 -8.41 10.37
CA LYS A 118 -1.24 -8.89 11.76
C LYS A 118 0.18 -9.28 12.12
N GLN A 119 0.88 -9.96 11.22
CA GLN A 119 2.26 -10.36 11.43
C GLN A 119 3.17 -9.14 11.56
N THR A 120 3.01 -8.17 10.69
CA THR A 120 3.76 -6.90 10.75
C THR A 120 3.47 -6.16 12.05
N TYR A 121 2.21 -6.07 12.44
CA TYR A 121 1.79 -5.45 13.69
C TYR A 121 2.42 -6.14 14.90
N TYR A 122 2.39 -7.47 14.93
CA TYR A 122 2.98 -8.26 16.02
C TYR A 122 4.48 -8.03 16.13
N THR A 123 5.19 -8.04 15.00
CA THR A 123 6.63 -7.78 14.96
C THR A 123 6.97 -6.39 15.50
N LEU A 124 6.24 -5.37 15.05
CA LEU A 124 6.44 -3.99 15.52
C LEU A 124 6.15 -3.87 17.01
N LYS A 125 5.10 -4.51 17.49
CA LYS A 125 4.74 -4.51 18.91
C LYS A 125 5.83 -5.11 19.79
N LEU A 126 6.47 -6.18 19.34
CA LEU A 126 7.59 -6.79 20.05
C LEU A 126 8.80 -5.84 20.10
N GLN A 127 9.09 -5.14 19.03
CA GLN A 127 10.20 -4.18 18.97
C GLN A 127 9.96 -2.99 19.89
N ILE A 128 8.73 -2.53 19.99
CA ILE A 128 8.36 -1.39 20.85
C ILE A 128 8.50 -1.75 22.33
N LYS A 129 8.17 -2.99 22.72
CA LYS A 129 8.27 -3.46 24.10
C LYS A 129 9.70 -3.71 24.56
N ASN A 130 10.61 -3.92 23.65
CA ASN A 130 12.01 -4.13 23.93
C ASN A 130 12.78 -2.82 23.88
#